data_c9da3d7a9acff8b3646f9973fe35fe0c
#
_entry.id   c9da3d7a9acff8b3646f9973fe35fe0c
#
_cell.length_a   1.000
_cell.length_b   1.000
_cell.length_c   1.000
_cell.angle_alpha   90.00
_cell.angle_beta   90.00
_cell.angle_gamma   90.00
#
_symmetry.space_group_name_H-M   'P 1'
#
loop_
_entity.id
_entity.type
_entity.pdbx_description
1 polymer ?
#
loop_
_entity_poly.entity_id
_entity_poly.type
_entity_poly.pdbx_seq_one_letter_code
_entity_poly.pdbx_strand_id
1 'polypeptide(L)'
;MGNMDIFAMFLPYLYKVYLPEGVSAPQYESLYKTLLSLQAKPDHSARCFLGPPSDPARSSGRFESFTMIDPMTEMPYDIDICAIVPKKSLSFAPNTERPSFAHPEASTSAPGPGISAKTRLPDQCGIKSSKGVFKMKRVWVKMVPGGIPQELFEGFFSFNVSFDSLYKKAGHGNGAKYKYAFWAIRGKTGEDGREIGLDARMTTTGR
;
A
#
# COMPACT_ATOMS: atom_id res chain seq x y z
N MET A 1 11.17 -7.39 -5.89
CA MET A 1 10.11 -6.44 -5.50
C MET A 1 9.77 -5.63 -6.74
N GLY A 2 9.19 -4.46 -6.73
CA GLY A 2 8.78 -3.72 -7.92
C GLY A 2 7.53 -2.89 -7.61
N ASN A 3 6.80 -2.54 -8.63
CA ASN A 3 5.55 -1.81 -8.51
C ASN A 3 4.38 -2.69 -8.08
N MET A 4 3.51 -2.10 -7.26
CA MET A 4 2.29 -2.72 -6.77
C MET A 4 1.13 -1.73 -6.92
N ASP A 5 -0.01 -2.21 -7.40
CA ASP A 5 -1.27 -1.49 -7.33
C ASP A 5 -2.03 -1.90 -6.07
N ILE A 6 -2.54 -0.92 -5.35
CA ILE A 6 -3.08 -1.06 -4.01
C ILE A 6 -4.55 -0.68 -4.00
N PHE A 7 -5.39 -1.53 -3.42
CA PHE A 7 -6.84 -1.39 -3.35
C PHE A 7 -7.31 -1.46 -1.89
N ALA A 8 -8.00 -0.44 -1.43
CA ALA A 8 -8.46 -0.38 -0.05
C ALA A 8 -9.53 -1.45 0.26
N MET A 9 -9.38 -2.13 1.38
CA MET A 9 -10.30 -3.21 1.80
C MET A 9 -11.71 -2.73 2.16
N PHE A 10 -11.88 -1.44 2.45
CA PHE A 10 -13.21 -0.90 2.77
C PHE A 10 -14.14 -0.72 1.57
N LEU A 11 -13.66 -0.98 0.33
CA LEU A 11 -14.50 -0.91 -0.86
C LEU A 11 -15.52 -2.08 -0.86
N PRO A 12 -16.83 -1.81 -0.72
CA PRO A 12 -17.83 -2.87 -0.46
C PRO A 12 -17.92 -3.92 -1.56
N TYR A 13 -17.69 -3.53 -2.82
CA TYR A 13 -17.76 -4.46 -3.94
C TYR A 13 -16.58 -5.44 -3.94
N LEU A 14 -15.40 -5.06 -3.45
CA LEU A 14 -14.25 -5.97 -3.30
C LEU A 14 -14.50 -6.96 -2.18
N TYR A 15 -15.08 -6.50 -1.08
CA TYR A 15 -15.44 -7.39 0.02
C TYR A 15 -16.42 -8.48 -0.40
N LYS A 16 -17.46 -8.14 -1.18
CA LYS A 16 -18.42 -9.12 -1.70
C LYS A 16 -17.79 -10.17 -2.62
N VAL A 17 -16.70 -9.83 -3.31
CA VAL A 17 -15.93 -10.80 -4.11
C VAL A 17 -15.01 -11.64 -3.21
N TYR A 18 -14.37 -11.00 -2.23
CA TYR A 18 -13.48 -11.65 -1.29
C TYR A 18 -14.19 -12.68 -0.42
N LEU A 19 -15.35 -12.31 0.11
CA LEU A 19 -16.18 -13.18 0.97
C LEU A 19 -17.65 -13.03 0.57
N PRO A 20 -18.11 -13.77 -0.47
CA PRO A 20 -19.51 -13.77 -0.87
C PRO A 20 -20.43 -14.25 0.24
N GLU A 21 -21.69 -13.85 0.17
CA GLU A 21 -22.72 -14.31 1.10
C GLU A 21 -22.84 -15.84 1.07
N GLY A 22 -22.91 -16.46 2.24
CA GLY A 22 -22.98 -17.92 2.39
C GLY A 22 -21.64 -18.66 2.19
N VAL A 23 -20.54 -17.95 1.93
CA VAL A 23 -19.20 -18.54 1.79
C VAL A 23 -18.34 -18.18 2.98
N SER A 24 -17.79 -19.17 3.68
CA SER A 24 -16.95 -18.98 4.87
C SER A 24 -15.46 -18.78 4.57
N ALA A 25 -15.00 -19.21 3.39
CA ALA A 25 -13.59 -19.14 3.01
C ALA A 25 -13.32 -18.01 2.01
N PRO A 26 -12.22 -17.24 2.21
CA PRO A 26 -11.82 -16.19 1.30
C PRO A 26 -11.63 -16.66 -0.13
N GLN A 27 -12.20 -15.94 -1.09
CA GLN A 27 -12.14 -16.23 -2.52
C GLN A 27 -11.00 -15.46 -3.20
N TYR A 28 -9.77 -15.79 -2.86
CA TYR A 28 -8.57 -15.05 -3.30
C TYR A 28 -8.39 -15.01 -4.83
N GLU A 29 -8.67 -16.10 -5.54
CA GLU A 29 -8.54 -16.11 -7.01
C GLU A 29 -9.56 -15.18 -7.68
N SER A 30 -10.80 -15.19 -7.20
CA SER A 30 -11.85 -14.29 -7.70
C SER A 30 -11.52 -12.83 -7.41
N LEU A 31 -11.03 -12.56 -6.21
CA LEU A 31 -10.56 -11.23 -5.83
C LEU A 31 -9.40 -10.77 -6.72
N TYR A 32 -8.39 -11.61 -6.94
CA TYR A 32 -7.26 -11.31 -7.82
C TYR A 32 -7.72 -10.93 -9.23
N LYS A 33 -8.61 -11.71 -9.85
CA LYS A 33 -9.17 -11.42 -11.17
C LYS A 33 -9.93 -10.08 -11.20
N THR A 34 -10.66 -9.77 -10.14
CA THR A 34 -11.37 -8.48 -10.02
C THR A 34 -10.38 -7.32 -9.93
N LEU A 35 -9.33 -7.45 -9.12
CA LEU A 35 -8.30 -6.41 -8.99
C LEU A 35 -7.56 -6.18 -10.32
N LEU A 36 -7.27 -7.22 -11.09
CA LEU A 36 -6.70 -7.09 -12.43
C LEU A 36 -7.60 -6.25 -13.36
N SER A 37 -8.91 -6.44 -13.31
CA SER A 37 -9.86 -5.67 -14.14
C SER A 37 -9.93 -4.19 -13.75
N LEU A 38 -9.54 -3.85 -12.53
CA LEU A 38 -9.52 -2.49 -11.98
C LEU A 38 -8.15 -1.81 -12.11
N GLN A 39 -7.11 -2.55 -12.42
CA GLN A 39 -5.72 -2.10 -12.39
C GLN A 39 -5.42 -0.89 -13.29
N ALA A 40 -6.20 -0.68 -14.34
CA ALA A 40 -6.06 0.47 -15.23
C ALA A 40 -6.83 1.72 -14.78
N LYS A 41 -7.56 1.65 -13.67
CA LYS A 41 -8.44 2.75 -13.20
C LYS A 41 -7.79 3.47 -12.02
N PRO A 42 -7.23 4.68 -12.21
CA PRO A 42 -6.52 5.41 -11.15
C PRO A 42 -7.41 5.77 -9.96
N ASP A 43 -8.71 5.93 -10.18
CA ASP A 43 -9.67 6.36 -9.16
C ASP A 43 -9.88 5.34 -8.03
N HIS A 44 -9.45 4.10 -8.23
CA HIS A 44 -9.68 3.00 -7.29
C HIS A 44 -8.42 2.44 -6.66
N SER A 45 -7.25 2.95 -7.02
CA SER A 45 -5.96 2.41 -6.56
C SER A 45 -5.03 3.49 -6.03
N ALA A 46 -4.23 3.10 -5.05
CA ALA A 46 -2.96 3.72 -4.75
C ALA A 46 -1.85 2.87 -5.38
N ARG A 47 -0.64 3.41 -5.45
CA ARG A 47 0.54 2.72 -5.97
C ARG A 47 1.65 2.72 -4.96
N CYS A 48 2.44 1.65 -4.93
CA CYS A 48 3.72 1.68 -4.26
C CYS A 48 4.80 1.03 -5.13
N PHE A 49 6.00 1.55 -5.00
CA PHE A 49 7.23 0.93 -5.47
C PHE A 49 8.00 0.41 -4.27
N LEU A 50 8.47 -0.83 -4.34
CA LEU A 50 9.31 -1.44 -3.30
C LEU A 50 10.64 -1.84 -3.92
N GLY A 51 11.70 -1.17 -3.51
CA GLY A 51 13.07 -1.49 -3.92
C GLY A 51 13.53 -2.86 -3.41
N PRO A 52 14.60 -3.42 -4.00
CA PRO A 52 15.16 -4.68 -3.56
C PRO A 52 15.67 -4.60 -2.11
N PRO A 53 15.49 -5.65 -1.29
CA PRO A 53 15.92 -5.67 0.11
C PRO A 53 17.44 -5.83 0.31
N SER A 54 18.22 -5.76 -0.75
CA SER A 54 19.66 -6.06 -0.77
C SER A 54 20.52 -5.14 0.08
N ASP A 55 20.01 -3.99 0.47
CA ASP A 55 20.69 -3.06 1.39
C ASP A 55 19.65 -2.43 2.32
N PRO A 56 19.62 -2.80 3.62
CA PRO A 56 18.70 -2.22 4.60
C PRO A 56 18.81 -0.69 4.72
N ALA A 57 19.98 -0.11 4.43
CA ALA A 57 20.20 1.33 4.44
C ALA A 57 19.68 2.00 3.16
N ARG A 58 19.55 1.26 2.07
CA ARG A 58 19.10 1.73 0.75
C ARG A 58 17.78 1.17 0.30
N SER A 59 17.20 0.19 1.03
CA SER A 59 15.88 -0.34 0.71
C SER A 59 14.83 0.74 0.96
N SER A 60 14.54 1.51 -0.06
CA SER A 60 13.51 2.53 -0.05
C SER A 60 12.43 2.16 -1.06
N GLY A 61 11.21 2.46 -0.69
CA GLY A 61 10.07 2.42 -1.59
C GLY A 61 9.38 3.77 -1.59
N ARG A 62 8.36 3.88 -2.44
CA ARG A 62 7.48 5.04 -2.54
C ARG A 62 6.04 4.59 -2.48
N PHE A 63 5.19 5.44 -1.94
CA PHE A 63 3.75 5.24 -1.92
C PHE A 63 3.07 6.55 -2.33
N GLU A 64 2.07 6.43 -3.20
CA GLU A 64 1.25 7.53 -3.66
C GLU A 64 -0.21 7.10 -3.72
N SER A 65 -1.12 7.99 -3.35
CA SER A 65 -2.55 7.78 -3.49
C SER A 65 -3.25 9.09 -3.82
N PHE A 66 -4.11 9.07 -4.83
CA PHE A 66 -4.92 10.23 -5.23
C PHE A 66 -5.95 10.67 -4.18
N THR A 67 -6.14 9.89 -3.11
CA THR A 67 -7.01 10.26 -1.99
C THR A 67 -6.24 10.91 -0.82
N MET A 68 -4.91 10.96 -0.92
CA MET A 68 -4.02 11.50 0.12
C MET A 68 -3.31 12.74 -0.43
N ILE A 69 -4.02 13.85 -0.45
CA ILE A 69 -3.61 15.09 -1.12
C ILE A 69 -3.06 16.07 -0.09
N ASP A 70 -1.94 16.71 -0.46
CA ASP A 70 -1.40 17.86 0.25
C ASP A 70 -2.33 19.06 0.01
N PRO A 71 -2.92 19.66 1.06
CA PRO A 71 -3.93 20.69 0.89
C PRO A 71 -3.38 22.04 0.39
N MET A 72 -2.06 22.25 0.41
CA MET A 72 -1.43 23.46 -0.14
C MET A 72 -1.11 23.34 -1.62
N THR A 73 -0.66 22.18 -2.05
CA THR A 73 -0.23 21.95 -3.44
C THR A 73 -1.31 21.29 -4.29
N GLU A 74 -2.36 20.72 -3.65
CA GLU A 74 -3.39 19.92 -4.28
C GLU A 74 -2.85 18.68 -5.03
N MET A 75 -1.62 18.27 -4.69
CA MET A 75 -0.95 17.11 -5.26
C MET A 75 -0.95 15.94 -4.28
N PRO A 76 -0.96 14.68 -4.76
CA PRO A 76 -0.76 13.53 -3.90
C PRO A 76 0.53 13.62 -3.10
N TYR A 77 0.49 13.22 -1.83
CA TYR A 77 1.71 13.07 -1.05
C TYR A 77 2.61 12.01 -1.68
N ASP A 78 3.87 12.36 -1.90
CA ASP A 78 4.91 11.42 -2.30
C ASP A 78 5.60 10.85 -1.05
N ILE A 79 5.07 9.73 -0.56
CA ILE A 79 5.44 9.15 0.72
C ILE A 79 6.58 8.15 0.55
N ASP A 80 7.66 8.34 1.32
CA ASP A 80 8.73 7.34 1.41
C ASP A 80 8.30 6.13 2.22
N ILE A 81 8.61 4.93 1.71
CA ILE A 81 8.61 3.67 2.46
C ILE A 81 10.07 3.35 2.78
N CYS A 82 10.46 3.46 4.02
CA CYS A 82 11.85 3.33 4.46
C CYS A 82 12.01 2.32 5.59
N ALA A 83 13.26 1.90 5.87
CA ALA A 83 13.57 0.89 6.86
C ALA A 83 12.75 -0.40 6.67
N ILE A 84 12.75 -0.92 5.43
CA ILE A 84 12.03 -2.14 5.07
C ILE A 84 12.71 -3.34 5.73
N VAL A 85 11.99 -4.03 6.60
CA VAL A 85 12.47 -5.20 7.36
C VAL A 85 11.64 -6.43 6.98
N PRO A 86 12.28 -7.49 6.45
CA PRO A 86 11.61 -8.77 6.27
C PRO A 86 11.15 -9.36 7.61
N LYS A 87 9.97 -9.95 7.63
CA LYS A 87 9.39 -10.64 8.77
C LYS A 87 9.10 -12.10 8.39
N LYS A 88 9.56 -13.06 9.20
CA LYS A 88 9.23 -14.48 9.02
C LYS A 88 7.75 -14.76 9.31
N SER A 89 7.18 -14.03 10.26
CA SER A 89 5.78 -14.15 10.66
C SER A 89 5.20 -12.74 10.84
N LEU A 90 4.39 -12.30 9.89
CA LEU A 90 3.68 -11.03 9.92
C LEU A 90 2.19 -11.31 10.12
N SER A 91 1.61 -10.65 11.10
CA SER A 91 0.17 -10.62 11.37
C SER A 91 -0.34 -9.18 11.39
N PHE A 92 -1.65 -9.02 11.28
CA PHE A 92 -2.33 -7.74 11.38
C PHE A 92 -3.21 -7.73 12.62
N ALA A 93 -3.19 -6.63 13.36
CA ALA A 93 -4.00 -6.47 14.54
C ALA A 93 -5.48 -6.35 14.15
N PRO A 94 -6.37 -7.21 14.70
CA PRO A 94 -7.81 -7.11 14.46
C PRO A 94 -8.34 -5.72 14.82
N ASN A 95 -9.34 -5.24 14.07
CA ASN A 95 -10.04 -3.97 14.28
C ASN A 95 -9.17 -2.69 14.21
N THR A 96 -7.86 -2.83 14.18
CA THR A 96 -6.93 -1.68 14.08
C THR A 96 -6.18 -1.64 12.76
N GLU A 97 -5.73 -2.80 12.27
CA GLU A 97 -5.02 -2.97 11.00
C GLU A 97 -5.85 -3.75 9.97
N ARG A 98 -7.04 -4.16 10.35
CA ARG A 98 -8.05 -4.82 9.53
C ARG A 98 -9.40 -4.16 9.73
N PRO A 99 -10.25 -4.03 8.69
CA PRO A 99 -11.63 -3.63 8.88
C PRO A 99 -12.39 -4.70 9.67
N SER A 100 -13.41 -4.27 10.39
CA SER A 100 -14.39 -5.19 10.97
C SER A 100 -15.25 -5.73 9.83
N PHE A 101 -14.94 -6.92 9.37
CA PHE A 101 -15.81 -7.66 8.45
C PHE A 101 -16.95 -8.33 9.23
N ALA A 102 -18.07 -8.61 8.56
CA ALA A 102 -19.22 -9.28 9.17
C ALA A 102 -18.87 -10.67 9.74
N HIS A 103 -17.78 -11.27 9.27
CA HIS A 103 -17.25 -12.53 9.77
C HIS A 103 -15.81 -12.33 10.28
N PRO A 104 -15.62 -12.18 11.60
CA PRO A 104 -14.30 -11.92 12.19
C PRO A 104 -13.25 -12.99 11.85
N GLU A 105 -13.66 -14.22 11.67
CA GLU A 105 -12.78 -15.37 11.33
C GLU A 105 -12.13 -15.21 9.95
N ALA A 106 -12.84 -14.61 8.99
CA ALA A 106 -12.30 -14.33 7.66
C ALA A 106 -11.43 -13.05 7.61
N SER A 107 -11.46 -12.25 8.66
CA SER A 107 -10.71 -10.99 8.72
C SER A 107 -9.23 -11.17 9.06
N THR A 108 -8.82 -12.34 9.52
CA THR A 108 -7.45 -12.63 9.91
C THR A 108 -6.87 -13.73 9.05
N SER A 109 -6.08 -13.37 8.05
CA SER A 109 -5.22 -14.36 7.40
C SER A 109 -4.17 -14.87 8.37
N ALA A 110 -3.83 -16.16 8.29
CA ALA A 110 -2.79 -16.76 9.12
C ALA A 110 -1.47 -15.95 9.03
N PRO A 111 -0.70 -15.84 10.14
CA PRO A 111 0.62 -15.22 10.11
C PRO A 111 1.51 -15.85 9.03
N GLY A 112 2.29 -15.03 8.34
CA GLY A 112 3.14 -15.52 7.26
C GLY A 112 4.30 -14.56 6.92
N PRO A 113 5.19 -14.95 6.02
CA PRO A 113 6.30 -14.13 5.59
C PRO A 113 5.81 -12.81 4.97
N GLY A 114 6.47 -11.72 5.32
CA GLY A 114 6.11 -10.40 4.80
C GLY A 114 7.17 -9.35 5.08
N ILE A 115 6.80 -8.10 4.91
CA ILE A 115 7.65 -6.94 5.21
C ILE A 115 6.94 -5.98 6.15
N SER A 116 7.72 -5.29 6.96
CA SER A 116 7.29 -4.14 7.75
C SER A 116 8.25 -2.98 7.47
N ALA A 117 7.71 -1.78 7.33
CA ALA A 117 8.49 -0.59 7.00
C ALA A 117 7.91 0.64 7.72
N LYS A 118 8.67 1.73 7.73
CA LYS A 118 8.22 3.05 8.17
C LYS A 118 7.77 3.88 6.96
N THR A 119 6.81 4.78 7.18
CA THR A 119 6.40 5.76 6.17
C THR A 119 6.71 7.17 6.67
N ARG A 120 7.19 8.03 5.77
CA ARG A 120 7.48 9.44 6.06
C ARG A 120 7.43 10.27 4.77
N LEU A 121 7.28 11.57 4.90
CA LEU A 121 7.62 12.51 3.81
C LEU A 121 9.11 12.84 3.87
N PRO A 122 9.74 13.14 2.73
CA PRO A 122 10.99 13.87 2.73
C PRO A 122 10.81 15.23 3.41
N ASP A 123 11.91 15.86 3.80
CA ASP A 123 11.87 17.20 4.39
C ASP A 123 11.19 18.16 3.40
N GLN A 124 10.09 18.74 3.82
CA GLN A 124 9.23 19.57 2.98
C GLN A 124 8.78 20.79 3.78
N CYS A 125 8.81 21.95 3.11
CA CYS A 125 8.36 23.22 3.70
C CYS A 125 6.89 23.12 4.14
N GLY A 126 6.58 23.59 5.34
CA GLY A 126 5.23 23.54 5.88
C GLY A 126 4.86 22.26 6.63
N ILE A 127 5.62 21.19 6.48
CA ILE A 127 5.43 19.94 7.19
C ILE A 127 6.35 19.90 8.42
N LYS A 128 5.74 19.89 9.59
CA LYS A 128 6.48 19.81 10.87
C LYS A 128 7.03 18.41 11.12
N SER A 129 6.24 17.39 10.84
CA SER A 129 6.63 15.98 10.98
C SER A 129 5.69 15.07 10.23
N SER A 130 6.22 13.92 9.83
CA SER A 130 5.41 12.84 9.25
C SER A 130 5.91 11.48 9.74
N LYS A 131 5.01 10.53 9.95
CA LYS A 131 5.34 9.17 10.37
C LYS A 131 4.19 8.20 10.13
N GLY A 132 4.53 6.96 9.91
CA GLY A 132 3.56 5.88 9.85
C GLY A 132 4.22 4.52 9.63
N VAL A 133 3.40 3.56 9.23
CA VAL A 133 3.80 2.15 9.07
C VAL A 133 3.25 1.63 7.75
N PHE A 134 4.06 0.82 7.07
CA PHE A 134 3.66 0.01 5.94
C PHE A 134 3.93 -1.46 6.27
N LYS A 135 2.95 -2.32 6.10
CA LYS A 135 3.08 -3.77 6.28
C LYS A 135 2.46 -4.46 5.08
N MET A 136 3.08 -5.51 4.57
CA MET A 136 2.54 -6.30 3.48
C MET A 136 3.03 -7.73 3.53
N LYS A 137 2.15 -8.70 3.25
CA LYS A 137 2.49 -10.11 3.08
C LYS A 137 1.69 -10.72 1.94
N ARG A 138 2.25 -11.78 1.33
CA ARG A 138 1.55 -12.56 0.31
C ARG A 138 0.54 -13.48 0.97
N VAL A 139 -0.69 -13.52 0.43
CA VAL A 139 -1.78 -14.38 0.93
C VAL A 139 -2.22 -15.43 -0.06
N TRP A 140 -1.89 -15.24 -1.34
CA TRP A 140 -2.22 -16.20 -2.38
C TRP A 140 -1.21 -16.13 -3.52
N VAL A 141 -0.97 -17.28 -4.14
CA VAL A 141 -0.12 -17.41 -5.32
C VAL A 141 -0.65 -18.52 -6.23
N LYS A 142 -0.64 -18.27 -7.53
CA LYS A 142 -0.91 -19.26 -8.56
C LYS A 142 0.23 -19.25 -9.58
N MET A 143 0.89 -20.40 -9.71
CA MET A 143 1.94 -20.58 -10.71
C MET A 143 1.30 -20.66 -12.10
N VAL A 144 1.84 -19.93 -13.06
CA VAL A 144 1.44 -19.98 -14.46
C VAL A 144 2.56 -20.65 -15.24
N PRO A 145 2.30 -21.76 -15.94
CA PRO A 145 3.33 -22.44 -16.72
C PRO A 145 3.97 -21.48 -17.73
N GLY A 146 5.31 -21.36 -17.66
CA GLY A 146 6.07 -20.47 -18.55
C GLY A 146 5.84 -18.96 -18.36
N GLY A 147 5.10 -18.55 -17.34
CA GLY A 147 4.73 -17.16 -17.07
C GLY A 147 5.14 -16.65 -15.70
N ILE A 148 4.78 -15.39 -15.43
CA ILE A 148 4.99 -14.74 -14.14
C ILE A 148 3.93 -15.26 -13.15
N PRO A 149 4.31 -15.64 -11.92
CA PRO A 149 3.36 -16.04 -10.89
C PRO A 149 2.31 -14.94 -10.63
N GLN A 150 1.06 -15.35 -10.55
CA GLN A 150 -0.02 -14.49 -10.10
C GLN A 150 0.03 -14.43 -8.58
N GLU A 151 0.14 -13.25 -8.00
CA GLU A 151 0.32 -13.06 -6.57
C GLU A 151 -0.66 -12.02 -6.03
N LEU A 152 -1.31 -12.37 -4.91
CA LEU A 152 -2.14 -11.45 -4.15
C LEU A 152 -1.49 -11.20 -2.80
N PHE A 153 -1.42 -9.94 -2.45
CA PHE A 153 -0.90 -9.48 -1.17
C PHE A 153 -2.00 -8.80 -0.38
N GLU A 154 -1.84 -8.82 0.92
CA GLU A 154 -2.61 -7.99 1.83
C GLU A 154 -1.67 -7.16 2.69
N GLY A 155 -2.15 -6.01 3.14
CA GLY A 155 -1.33 -5.12 3.91
C GLY A 155 -2.11 -4.12 4.74
N PHE A 156 -1.32 -3.33 5.45
CA PHE A 156 -1.77 -2.21 6.24
C PHE A 156 -0.84 -1.02 6.02
N PHE A 157 -1.46 0.12 5.87
CA PHE A 157 -0.79 1.40 5.72
C PHE A 157 -1.35 2.37 6.76
N SER A 158 -0.46 3.09 7.42
CA SER A 158 -0.81 4.27 8.19
C SER A 158 0.15 5.40 7.88
N PHE A 159 -0.36 6.62 7.92
CA PHE A 159 0.43 7.81 7.69
C PHE A 159 -0.18 8.98 8.46
N ASN A 160 0.62 9.66 9.26
CA ASN A 160 0.24 10.85 9.99
C ASN A 160 1.17 11.98 9.57
N VAL A 161 0.61 13.10 9.20
CA VAL A 161 1.33 14.32 8.89
C VAL A 161 0.89 15.43 9.84
N SER A 162 1.83 16.18 10.39
CA SER A 162 1.60 17.35 11.22
C SER A 162 2.07 18.60 10.51
N PHE A 163 1.23 19.61 10.47
CA PHE A 163 1.47 20.87 9.77
C PHE A 163 2.13 21.89 10.70
N ASP A 164 2.95 22.74 10.12
CA ASP A 164 3.52 23.89 10.82
C ASP A 164 2.59 25.11 10.82
N SER A 165 3.13 26.29 11.13
CA SER A 165 2.37 27.54 11.17
C SER A 165 1.90 28.01 9.78
N LEU A 166 2.58 27.64 8.68
CA LEU A 166 2.21 28.04 7.34
C LEU A 166 0.86 27.46 6.94
N TYR A 167 0.71 26.13 7.04
CA TYR A 167 -0.53 25.42 6.72
C TYR A 167 -1.68 25.83 7.67
N LYS A 168 -1.37 26.04 8.96
CA LYS A 168 -2.37 26.47 9.94
C LYS A 168 -2.92 27.85 9.61
N LYS A 169 -2.07 28.80 9.22
CA LYS A 169 -2.49 30.15 8.79
C LYS A 169 -3.33 30.10 7.50
N ALA A 170 -3.06 29.14 6.62
CA ALA A 170 -3.85 28.91 5.41
C ALA A 170 -5.18 28.17 5.68
N GLY A 171 -5.49 27.80 6.94
CA GLY A 171 -6.76 27.17 7.32
C GLY A 171 -6.79 25.64 7.24
N HIS A 172 -5.65 24.98 6.96
CA HIS A 172 -5.60 23.52 6.79
C HIS A 172 -5.51 22.73 8.10
N GLY A 173 -5.58 23.39 9.25
CA GLY A 173 -5.60 22.76 10.56
C GLY A 173 -4.22 22.27 11.02
N ASN A 174 -4.21 21.21 11.85
CA ASN A 174 -3.00 20.74 12.53
C ASN A 174 -2.29 19.60 11.80
N GLY A 175 -2.91 19.00 10.79
CA GLY A 175 -2.40 17.86 10.06
C GLY A 175 -3.49 16.89 9.62
N ALA A 176 -3.08 15.76 9.05
CA ALA A 176 -3.98 14.71 8.58
C ALA A 176 -3.51 13.33 9.06
N LYS A 177 -4.44 12.38 9.12
CA LYS A 177 -4.18 11.00 9.51
C LYS A 177 -4.88 10.06 8.52
N TYR A 178 -4.12 9.13 7.99
CA TYR A 178 -4.59 8.13 7.05
C TYR A 178 -4.32 6.74 7.61
N LYS A 179 -5.25 5.82 7.40
CA LYS A 179 -5.14 4.46 7.91
C LYS A 179 -5.99 3.52 7.05
N TYR A 180 -5.35 2.58 6.36
CA TYR A 180 -6.01 1.68 5.43
C TYR A 180 -5.48 0.25 5.55
N ALA A 181 -6.38 -0.72 5.63
CA ALA A 181 -6.09 -2.08 5.23
C ALA A 181 -6.29 -2.20 3.72
N PHE A 182 -5.46 -2.99 3.03
CA PHE A 182 -5.48 -3.07 1.58
C PHE A 182 -5.17 -4.46 1.04
N TRP A 183 -5.62 -4.71 -0.17
CA TRP A 183 -5.08 -5.74 -1.05
C TRP A 183 -4.16 -5.11 -2.07
N ALA A 184 -3.17 -5.89 -2.54
CA ALA A 184 -2.27 -5.44 -3.58
C ALA A 184 -1.96 -6.56 -4.58
N ILE A 185 -1.74 -6.15 -5.82
CA ILE A 185 -1.25 -7.00 -6.91
C ILE A 185 -0.05 -6.32 -7.56
N ARG A 186 0.76 -7.08 -8.31
CA ARG A 186 1.90 -6.50 -9.02
C ARG A 186 1.41 -5.46 -10.03
N GLY A 187 2.21 -4.41 -10.22
CA GLY A 187 1.97 -3.38 -11.22
C GLY A 187 1.83 -3.98 -12.62
N LYS A 188 0.99 -3.37 -13.43
CA LYS A 188 0.80 -3.78 -14.83
C LYS A 188 2.10 -3.58 -15.60
N THR A 189 2.43 -4.53 -16.46
CA THR A 189 3.54 -4.40 -17.42
C THR A 189 3.03 -3.76 -18.70
N GLY A 190 3.73 -2.73 -19.17
CA GLY A 190 3.46 -2.08 -20.44
C GLY A 190 3.90 -2.93 -21.64
N GLU A 191 3.63 -2.43 -22.84
CA GLU A 191 4.04 -3.08 -24.10
C GLU A 191 5.56 -3.13 -24.26
N ASP A 192 6.27 -2.21 -23.61
CA ASP A 192 7.74 -2.13 -23.57
C ASP A 192 8.38 -3.11 -22.55
N GLY A 193 7.58 -3.92 -21.86
CA GLY A 193 8.02 -4.86 -20.84
C GLY A 193 8.34 -4.23 -19.48
N ARG A 194 8.15 -2.91 -19.31
CA ARG A 194 8.37 -2.21 -18.05
C ARG A 194 7.11 -2.19 -17.18
N GLU A 195 7.28 -2.27 -15.87
CA GLU A 195 6.18 -2.09 -14.95
C GLU A 195 5.68 -0.63 -14.99
N ILE A 196 4.37 -0.45 -15.12
CA ILE A 196 3.71 0.84 -15.02
C ILE A 196 3.53 1.16 -13.53
N GLY A 197 4.10 2.24 -13.06
CA GLY A 197 3.99 2.61 -11.64
C GLY A 197 4.90 3.76 -11.25
N LEU A 198 5.34 3.75 -10.01
CA LEU A 198 6.26 4.75 -9.47
C LEU A 198 7.70 4.33 -9.77
N ASP A 199 8.54 5.31 -10.06
CA ASP A 199 9.98 5.09 -10.19
C ASP A 199 10.67 5.09 -8.81
N ALA A 200 11.80 4.40 -8.73
CA ALA A 200 12.69 4.56 -7.59
C ALA A 200 13.17 6.02 -7.51
N ARG A 201 13.21 6.60 -6.30
CA ARG A 201 13.87 7.91 -6.16
C ARG A 201 15.34 7.79 -6.56
N MET A 202 15.76 8.64 -7.46
CA MET A 202 17.19 8.87 -7.63
C MET A 202 17.71 9.47 -6.31
N THR A 203 18.58 8.74 -5.63
CA THR A 203 19.36 9.31 -4.54
C THR A 203 20.28 10.34 -5.15
N THR A 204 19.94 11.62 -5.01
CA THR A 204 20.89 12.70 -5.23
C THR A 204 21.96 12.52 -4.18
N THR A 205 23.06 11.85 -4.55
CA THR A 205 24.30 11.92 -3.78
C THR A 205 24.72 13.39 -3.82
N GLY A 206 24.39 14.10 -2.73
CA GLY A 206 24.89 15.46 -2.51
C GLY A 206 26.41 15.44 -2.61
N ARG A 207 26.93 16.28 -3.48
CA ARG A 207 28.33 16.72 -3.47
C ARG A 207 28.57 17.65 -2.30
#